data_7dc61a8cf973f24292a2fc2c4b5d6a31
#
_entry.id   7dc61a8cf973f24292a2fc2c4b5d6a31
#
_cell.length_a   1.000
_cell.length_b   1.000
_cell.length_c   1.000
_cell.angle_alpha   90.00
_cell.angle_beta   90.00
_cell.angle_gamma   90.00
#
_symmetry.space_group_name_H-M   'P 1'
#
loop_
_entity.id
_entity.type
_entity.pdbx_description
1 polymer ?
#
loop_
_entity_poly.entity_id
_entity_poly.type
_entity_poly.pdbx_seq_one_letter_code
_entity_poly.pdbx_strand_id
1 'polypeptide(L)'
;MTKRIRALRHSALAPYIVPMSTDPRRFLYRPDGLDPDVALRLTADALQGCDDGELYLQYTASESFAFDDGRLKSADFNTQAGFGLRGVSGETTAFAHANELSEAAIRRAAATMAVLDPAAGRRQEPPRRTNAKLYTDDDPLSLIPFARKVALCQQIDAAARARDPRVAQVSVALAGSWSVIDIVRPDGFVAHDVRPLVRLNVQLVVEQNGRRETGYHGLGGRYLYDDLFRPETWERAIDVALAQALVNLESVAAPAGEMTVVLGPGWPGVLLHEAIGHGLEGDFNRKGTSAFSGRIGERVAAPGVTVVDDGSIDHRRGSLTIDDEGTPTQRNVLIEDGILKGYIHDRLNARLMGVAPTGNGRRESFQHAPMPRMTNTFMLGGRDDPREILARAKNGIYAKSFGGGQVDITSGKFVFSCTEAYRIENGRLGAPIKGATLIGDGPTVLTRVAAIGDDMALDEGVGVCGKGGQSVPAGVGQPTLLIEGITVGGTAA
;
A
#
# COMPACT_ATOMS: atom_id res chain seq x y z
N MET A 1 28.68 -62.43 -42.93
CA MET A 1 27.42 -61.71 -43.26
C MET A 1 27.18 -60.63 -42.19
N THR A 2 27.64 -59.42 -42.47
CA THR A 2 27.65 -58.29 -41.52
C THR A 2 26.58 -57.26 -41.95
N LYS A 3 25.47 -57.13 -41.19
CA LYS A 3 24.43 -56.13 -41.51
C LYS A 3 24.85 -54.77 -40.87
N ARG A 4 25.04 -53.79 -41.73
CA ARG A 4 25.23 -52.37 -41.32
C ARG A 4 23.86 -51.77 -40.97
N ILE A 5 23.72 -51.32 -39.74
CA ILE A 5 22.59 -50.49 -39.28
C ILE A 5 22.91 -49.04 -39.61
N ARG A 6 22.08 -48.44 -40.48
CA ARG A 6 22.10 -47.02 -40.84
C ARG A 6 21.46 -46.22 -39.69
N ALA A 7 22.22 -45.37 -39.01
CA ALA A 7 21.73 -44.42 -38.03
C ALA A 7 21.00 -43.29 -38.79
N LEU A 8 19.71 -43.14 -38.53
CA LEU A 8 18.92 -41.98 -38.92
C LEU A 8 19.30 -40.81 -37.96
N ARG A 9 19.94 -39.80 -38.55
CA ARG A 9 20.15 -38.54 -37.85
C ARG A 9 18.81 -37.80 -37.77
N HIS A 10 18.28 -37.67 -36.56
CA HIS A 10 17.20 -36.71 -36.26
C HIS A 10 17.82 -35.32 -36.27
N SER A 11 17.50 -34.53 -37.29
CA SER A 11 17.72 -33.10 -37.27
C SER A 11 16.76 -32.49 -36.23
N ALA A 12 17.26 -32.11 -35.09
CA ALA A 12 16.53 -31.29 -34.13
C ALA A 12 16.24 -29.94 -34.80
N LEU A 13 14.99 -29.72 -35.15
CA LEU A 13 14.49 -28.38 -35.45
C LEU A 13 14.67 -27.54 -34.16
N ALA A 14 15.63 -26.61 -34.17
CA ALA A 14 15.71 -25.61 -33.14
C ALA A 14 14.39 -24.83 -33.13
N PRO A 15 13.75 -24.62 -31.97
CA PRO A 15 12.56 -23.80 -31.92
C PRO A 15 12.92 -22.39 -32.42
N TYR A 16 12.21 -21.92 -33.43
CA TYR A 16 12.25 -20.54 -33.89
C TYR A 16 11.77 -19.68 -32.73
N ILE A 17 12.71 -19.15 -31.94
CA ILE A 17 12.42 -18.12 -30.93
C ILE A 17 12.19 -16.85 -31.74
N VAL A 18 10.94 -16.53 -32.04
CA VAL A 18 10.53 -15.20 -32.46
C VAL A 18 10.97 -14.29 -31.32
N PRO A 19 11.79 -13.25 -31.56
CA PRO A 19 12.11 -12.31 -30.50
C PRO A 19 10.79 -11.67 -30.04
N MET A 20 10.31 -12.07 -28.87
CA MET A 20 9.13 -11.44 -28.27
C MET A 20 9.48 -9.97 -28.05
N SER A 21 8.63 -9.09 -28.57
CA SER A 21 8.73 -7.65 -28.29
C SER A 21 8.95 -7.45 -26.78
N THR A 22 9.96 -6.70 -26.42
CA THR A 22 10.27 -6.35 -25.03
C THR A 22 9.34 -5.27 -24.49
N ASP A 23 8.50 -4.65 -25.33
CA ASP A 23 7.55 -3.63 -24.94
C ASP A 23 6.40 -4.23 -24.14
N PRO A 24 6.23 -3.88 -22.84
CA PRO A 24 5.13 -4.36 -22.01
C PRO A 24 3.75 -3.99 -22.55
N ARG A 25 3.61 -2.93 -23.31
CA ARG A 25 2.35 -2.45 -23.89
C ARG A 25 1.69 -3.47 -24.84
N ARG A 26 2.43 -4.50 -25.33
CA ARG A 26 1.86 -5.62 -26.08
C ARG A 26 0.74 -6.36 -25.36
N PHE A 27 0.65 -6.27 -24.02
CA PHE A 27 -0.43 -6.84 -23.24
C PHE A 27 -1.71 -6.02 -23.29
N LEU A 28 -1.61 -4.72 -23.60
CA LEU A 28 -2.73 -3.79 -23.78
C LEU A 28 -3.17 -3.71 -25.24
N TYR A 29 -2.23 -3.74 -26.17
CA TYR A 29 -2.45 -3.56 -27.60
C TYR A 29 -2.00 -4.80 -28.36
N ARG A 30 -2.90 -5.35 -29.17
CA ARG A 30 -2.65 -6.57 -29.92
C ARG A 30 -3.00 -6.34 -31.39
N PRO A 31 -2.32 -7.01 -32.34
CA PRO A 31 -2.63 -6.86 -33.77
C PRO A 31 -4.06 -7.21 -34.15
N ASP A 32 -4.69 -8.13 -33.41
CA ASP A 32 -6.06 -8.60 -33.57
C ASP A 32 -7.03 -8.04 -32.52
N GLY A 33 -6.59 -7.06 -31.71
CA GLY A 33 -7.33 -6.47 -30.61
C GLY A 33 -7.44 -4.96 -30.72
N LEU A 34 -7.07 -4.26 -29.63
CA LEU A 34 -7.09 -2.81 -29.54
C LEU A 34 -5.82 -2.20 -30.15
N ASP A 35 -6.00 -1.25 -31.05
CA ASP A 35 -4.93 -0.43 -31.61
C ASP A 35 -4.76 0.88 -30.81
N PRO A 36 -3.54 1.39 -30.56
CA PRO A 36 -3.31 2.62 -29.78
C PRO A 36 -3.99 3.86 -30.37
N ASP A 37 -3.94 4.04 -31.71
CA ASP A 37 -4.55 5.20 -32.36
C ASP A 37 -6.10 5.11 -32.32
N VAL A 38 -6.63 3.88 -32.38
CA VAL A 38 -8.08 3.63 -32.19
C VAL A 38 -8.47 3.98 -30.77
N ALA A 39 -7.72 3.55 -29.75
CA ALA A 39 -7.97 3.90 -28.35
C ALA A 39 -8.01 5.41 -28.14
N LEU A 40 -7.05 6.13 -28.73
CA LEU A 40 -6.96 7.59 -28.65
C LEU A 40 -8.20 8.26 -29.26
N ARG A 41 -8.59 7.88 -30.50
CA ARG A 41 -9.77 8.44 -31.18
C ARG A 41 -11.05 8.17 -30.39
N LEU A 42 -11.26 6.93 -29.95
CA LEU A 42 -12.44 6.54 -29.20
C LEU A 42 -12.56 7.31 -27.88
N THR A 43 -11.43 7.55 -27.22
CA THR A 43 -11.41 8.33 -25.97
C THR A 43 -11.77 9.79 -26.25
N ALA A 44 -11.23 10.38 -27.31
CA ALA A 44 -11.55 11.76 -27.70
C ALA A 44 -13.04 11.91 -28.05
N ASP A 45 -13.59 10.96 -28.82
CA ASP A 45 -14.99 10.96 -29.22
C ASP A 45 -15.93 10.76 -28.01
N ALA A 46 -15.64 9.77 -27.15
CA ALA A 46 -16.48 9.43 -26.01
C ALA A 46 -16.52 10.53 -24.93
N LEU A 47 -15.44 11.29 -24.79
CA LEU A 47 -15.29 12.34 -23.78
C LEU A 47 -15.40 13.75 -24.37
N GLN A 48 -15.94 13.85 -25.58
CA GLN A 48 -16.23 15.15 -26.19
C GLN A 48 -17.22 15.93 -25.33
N GLY A 49 -16.86 17.14 -24.92
CA GLY A 49 -17.70 17.98 -24.05
C GLY A 49 -17.55 17.72 -22.55
N CYS A 50 -16.79 16.74 -22.13
CA CYS A 50 -16.45 16.56 -20.70
C CYS A 50 -15.38 17.57 -20.23
N ASP A 51 -15.44 17.96 -18.97
CA ASP A 51 -14.41 18.77 -18.31
C ASP A 51 -13.10 17.98 -18.15
N ASP A 52 -13.20 16.71 -17.80
CA ASP A 52 -12.10 15.79 -17.55
C ASP A 52 -12.52 14.34 -17.83
N GLY A 53 -11.55 13.44 -17.89
CA GLY A 53 -11.79 12.01 -18.05
C GLY A 53 -10.62 11.28 -18.70
N GLU A 54 -10.69 9.97 -18.68
CA GLU A 54 -9.67 9.08 -19.27
C GLU A 54 -10.24 7.71 -19.61
N LEU A 55 -9.56 7.05 -20.55
CA LEU A 55 -9.60 5.62 -20.75
C LEU A 55 -8.37 5.02 -20.05
N TYR A 56 -8.60 4.27 -18.99
CA TYR A 56 -7.59 3.57 -18.21
C TYR A 56 -7.53 2.12 -18.69
N LEU A 57 -6.44 1.75 -19.34
CA LEU A 57 -6.18 0.39 -19.82
C LEU A 57 -5.26 -0.31 -18.83
N GLN A 58 -5.55 -1.55 -18.49
CA GLN A 58 -4.74 -2.33 -17.55
C GLN A 58 -4.65 -3.80 -17.94
N TYR A 59 -3.45 -4.34 -17.81
CA TYR A 59 -3.17 -5.77 -17.71
C TYR A 59 -2.45 -6.03 -16.39
N THR A 60 -2.86 -7.04 -15.65
CA THR A 60 -2.20 -7.47 -14.41
C THR A 60 -2.02 -8.98 -14.43
N ALA A 61 -0.80 -9.43 -14.19
CA ALA A 61 -0.49 -10.80 -13.78
C ALA A 61 -0.19 -10.81 -12.29
N SER A 62 -0.63 -11.84 -11.57
CA SER A 62 -0.37 -12.02 -10.15
C SER A 62 -0.18 -13.48 -9.80
N GLU A 63 0.64 -13.73 -8.78
CA GLU A 63 0.82 -15.06 -8.21
C GLU A 63 0.85 -15.00 -6.69
N SER A 64 0.46 -16.10 -6.06
CA SER A 64 0.58 -16.26 -4.61
C SER A 64 0.90 -17.70 -4.25
N PHE A 65 1.70 -17.86 -3.20
CA PHE A 65 2.07 -19.14 -2.61
C PHE A 65 1.73 -19.10 -1.13
N ALA A 66 0.93 -20.05 -0.67
CA ALA A 66 0.69 -20.27 0.75
C ALA A 66 1.34 -21.59 1.16
N PHE A 67 2.34 -21.50 2.00
CA PHE A 67 3.06 -22.63 2.58
C PHE A 67 2.78 -22.67 4.07
N ASP A 68 2.34 -23.80 4.57
CA ASP A 68 1.96 -23.93 5.96
C ASP A 68 2.36 -25.30 6.47
N ASP A 69 3.08 -25.28 7.57
CA ASP A 69 3.50 -26.47 8.31
C ASP A 69 4.17 -27.52 7.42
N GLY A 70 5.24 -27.13 6.73
CA GLY A 70 6.04 -28.00 5.86
C GLY A 70 5.39 -28.35 4.51
N ARG A 71 4.23 -27.77 4.15
CA ARG A 71 3.49 -28.12 2.93
C ARG A 71 3.01 -26.91 2.15
N LEU A 72 3.13 -26.97 0.83
CA LEU A 72 2.46 -26.02 -0.07
C LEU A 72 0.94 -26.29 -0.02
N LYS A 73 0.17 -25.31 0.46
CA LYS A 73 -1.31 -25.38 0.56
C LYS A 73 -1.98 -24.90 -0.70
N SER A 74 -1.50 -23.77 -1.25
CA SER A 74 -1.95 -23.26 -2.53
C SER A 74 -0.82 -22.59 -3.29
N ALA A 75 -0.95 -22.59 -4.61
CA ALA A 75 -0.15 -21.79 -5.53
C ALA A 75 -1.08 -21.35 -6.65
N ASP A 76 -1.34 -20.06 -6.70
CA ASP A 76 -2.28 -19.46 -7.62
C ASP A 76 -1.56 -18.56 -8.60
N PHE A 77 -1.97 -18.55 -9.85
CA PHE A 77 -1.55 -17.60 -10.87
C PHE A 77 -2.77 -17.09 -11.60
N ASN A 78 -2.93 -15.78 -11.65
CA ASN A 78 -4.06 -15.12 -12.28
C ASN A 78 -3.60 -14.03 -13.24
N THR A 79 -4.36 -13.85 -14.32
CA THR A 79 -4.21 -12.70 -15.22
C THR A 79 -5.55 -12.00 -15.38
N GLN A 80 -5.51 -10.69 -15.41
CA GLN A 80 -6.67 -9.84 -15.62
C GLN A 80 -6.31 -8.73 -16.60
N ALA A 81 -7.19 -8.47 -17.57
CA ALA A 81 -7.04 -7.38 -18.51
C ALA A 81 -8.38 -6.70 -18.74
N GLY A 82 -8.36 -5.40 -18.98
CA GLY A 82 -9.58 -4.63 -19.26
C GLY A 82 -9.33 -3.15 -19.24
N PHE A 83 -10.43 -2.40 -19.29
CA PHE A 83 -10.40 -0.95 -19.24
C PHE A 83 -11.50 -0.38 -18.35
N GLY A 84 -11.26 0.83 -17.83
CA GLY A 84 -12.24 1.72 -17.26
C GLY A 84 -12.29 3.02 -18.07
N LEU A 85 -13.48 3.41 -18.52
CA LEU A 85 -13.74 4.68 -19.17
C LEU A 85 -14.47 5.61 -18.19
N ARG A 86 -13.87 6.73 -17.86
CA ARG A 86 -14.47 7.75 -16.98
C ARG A 86 -14.62 9.06 -17.73
N GLY A 87 -15.80 9.68 -17.58
CA GLY A 87 -16.06 11.06 -18.00
C GLY A 87 -16.54 11.88 -16.80
N VAL A 88 -16.17 13.15 -16.77
CA VAL A 88 -16.52 14.09 -15.70
C VAL A 88 -17.10 15.37 -16.31
N SER A 89 -18.26 15.79 -15.82
CA SER A 89 -18.88 17.07 -16.15
C SER A 89 -19.42 17.75 -14.88
N GLY A 90 -18.91 18.91 -14.52
CA GLY A 90 -19.18 19.52 -13.23
C GLY A 90 -18.72 18.62 -12.08
N GLU A 91 -19.66 18.22 -11.24
CA GLU A 91 -19.44 17.24 -10.16
C GLU A 91 -19.84 15.81 -10.54
N THR A 92 -20.53 15.64 -11.68
CA THR A 92 -21.07 14.37 -12.12
C THR A 92 -19.97 13.54 -12.79
N THR A 93 -19.87 12.28 -12.39
CA THR A 93 -18.96 11.31 -12.99
C THR A 93 -19.76 10.15 -13.60
N ALA A 94 -19.52 9.88 -14.88
CA ALA A 94 -19.94 8.62 -15.51
C ALA A 94 -18.75 7.68 -15.59
N PHE A 95 -19.00 6.39 -15.33
CA PHE A 95 -17.98 5.35 -15.35
C PHE A 95 -18.52 4.06 -15.93
N ALA A 96 -17.77 3.47 -16.84
CA ALA A 96 -18.04 2.15 -17.39
C ALA A 96 -16.73 1.36 -17.53
N HIS A 97 -16.79 0.05 -17.36
CA HIS A 97 -15.62 -0.82 -17.49
C HIS A 97 -15.97 -2.13 -18.22
N ALA A 98 -14.94 -2.81 -18.74
CA ALA A 98 -15.07 -4.15 -19.29
C ALA A 98 -13.75 -4.92 -19.14
N ASN A 99 -13.87 -6.26 -19.07
CA ASN A 99 -12.72 -7.19 -19.01
C ASN A 99 -12.21 -7.55 -20.43
N GLU A 100 -12.51 -6.73 -21.42
CA GLU A 100 -12.18 -6.95 -22.83
C GLU A 100 -11.49 -5.69 -23.40
N LEU A 101 -10.27 -5.85 -23.90
CA LEU A 101 -9.52 -4.78 -24.56
C LEU A 101 -9.81 -4.82 -26.07
N SER A 102 -10.98 -4.28 -26.47
CA SER A 102 -11.39 -4.20 -27.87
C SER A 102 -12.09 -2.87 -28.19
N GLU A 103 -12.03 -2.48 -29.47
CA GLU A 103 -12.75 -1.32 -29.99
C GLU A 103 -14.27 -1.42 -29.70
N ALA A 104 -14.87 -2.60 -29.92
CA ALA A 104 -16.29 -2.82 -29.73
C ALA A 104 -16.71 -2.62 -28.25
N ALA A 105 -15.90 -3.09 -27.30
CA ALA A 105 -16.18 -2.93 -25.89
C ALA A 105 -16.08 -1.44 -25.47
N ILE A 106 -15.06 -0.72 -25.95
CA ILE A 106 -14.91 0.72 -25.67
C ILE A 106 -16.08 1.52 -26.27
N ARG A 107 -16.53 1.21 -27.48
CA ARG A 107 -17.71 1.85 -28.08
C ARG A 107 -19.00 1.62 -27.29
N ARG A 108 -19.19 0.39 -26.75
CA ARG A 108 -20.31 0.10 -25.84
C ARG A 108 -20.24 0.94 -24.56
N ALA A 109 -19.05 1.02 -23.94
CA ALA A 109 -18.83 1.82 -22.74
C ALA A 109 -19.03 3.32 -22.99
N ALA A 110 -18.62 3.84 -24.16
CA ALA A 110 -18.80 5.23 -24.56
C ALA A 110 -20.26 5.67 -24.53
N ALA A 111 -21.22 4.79 -24.79
CA ALA A 111 -22.64 5.09 -24.70
C ALA A 111 -23.07 5.52 -23.28
N THR A 112 -22.38 5.06 -22.25
CA THR A 112 -22.63 5.45 -20.85
C THR A 112 -22.28 6.93 -20.61
N MET A 113 -21.37 7.51 -21.38
CA MET A 113 -20.97 8.92 -21.23
C MET A 113 -22.10 9.88 -21.67
N ALA A 114 -23.08 9.41 -22.44
CA ALA A 114 -24.21 10.23 -22.89
C ALA A 114 -25.13 10.73 -21.75
N VAL A 115 -24.96 10.22 -20.51
CA VAL A 115 -25.69 10.72 -19.34
C VAL A 115 -25.10 12.04 -18.79
N LEU A 116 -23.90 12.39 -19.24
CA LEU A 116 -23.24 13.63 -18.82
C LEU A 116 -23.76 14.80 -19.66
N ASP A 117 -24.20 15.84 -18.99
CA ASP A 117 -24.49 17.11 -19.67
C ASP A 117 -23.18 17.68 -20.24
N PRO A 118 -23.20 18.30 -21.43
CA PRO A 118 -22.05 19.01 -21.97
C PRO A 118 -21.52 19.99 -20.93
N ALA A 119 -20.23 19.96 -20.69
CA ALA A 119 -19.60 20.83 -19.70
C ALA A 119 -19.80 22.30 -20.07
N ALA A 120 -20.31 23.08 -19.14
CA ALA A 120 -20.33 24.53 -19.24
C ALA A 120 -18.95 25.15 -18.92
N GLY A 121 -18.02 24.34 -18.45
CA GLY A 121 -16.70 24.72 -17.98
C GLY A 121 -15.59 24.55 -19.02
N ARG A 122 -14.41 24.99 -18.65
CA ARG A 122 -13.20 24.79 -19.44
C ARG A 122 -12.64 23.39 -19.18
N ARG A 123 -12.29 22.67 -20.24
CA ARG A 123 -11.61 21.38 -20.16
C ARG A 123 -10.34 21.51 -19.26
N GLN A 124 -10.16 20.58 -18.36
CA GLN A 124 -9.01 20.55 -17.48
C GLN A 124 -7.74 20.19 -18.28
N GLU A 125 -6.66 20.90 -18.02
CA GLU A 125 -5.38 20.67 -18.71
C GLU A 125 -4.84 19.25 -18.41
N PRO A 126 -4.10 18.65 -19.36
CA PRO A 126 -3.47 17.35 -19.12
C PRO A 126 -2.48 17.42 -17.96
N PRO A 127 -2.22 16.29 -17.30
CA PRO A 127 -1.17 16.20 -16.30
C PRO A 127 0.20 16.57 -16.88
N ARG A 128 1.10 17.05 -16.02
CA ARG A 128 2.50 17.24 -16.41
C ARG A 128 3.14 15.89 -16.71
N ARG A 129 4.08 15.86 -17.67
CA ARG A 129 4.90 14.67 -17.91
C ARG A 129 6.00 14.57 -16.87
N THR A 130 6.40 13.33 -16.55
CA THR A 130 7.55 13.06 -15.68
C THR A 130 8.51 12.10 -16.36
N ASN A 131 9.80 12.24 -16.07
CA ASN A 131 10.85 11.28 -16.42
C ASN A 131 11.29 10.46 -15.19
N ALA A 132 10.61 10.61 -14.05
CA ALA A 132 10.89 9.80 -12.89
C ALA A 132 10.68 8.33 -13.20
N LYS A 133 11.50 7.46 -12.58
CA LYS A 133 11.37 6.02 -12.66
C LYS A 133 11.70 5.45 -11.29
N LEU A 134 10.64 5.19 -10.50
CA LEU A 134 10.77 4.80 -9.08
C LEU A 134 11.00 3.29 -8.89
N TYR A 135 10.84 2.50 -9.95
CA TYR A 135 10.96 1.05 -9.93
C TYR A 135 11.24 0.53 -11.35
N THR A 136 11.63 -0.76 -11.44
CA THR A 136 11.88 -1.44 -12.72
C THR A 136 10.57 -1.76 -13.47
N ASP A 137 10.67 -1.90 -14.80
CA ASP A 137 9.58 -2.41 -15.65
C ASP A 137 9.62 -3.94 -15.77
N ASP A 138 10.64 -4.61 -15.23
CA ASP A 138 10.79 -6.05 -15.32
C ASP A 138 9.66 -6.79 -14.60
N ASP A 139 9.26 -7.91 -15.17
CA ASP A 139 8.26 -8.79 -14.59
C ASP A 139 8.87 -9.67 -13.49
N PRO A 140 8.58 -9.42 -12.20
CA PRO A 140 9.12 -10.22 -11.11
C PRO A 140 8.67 -11.68 -11.16
N LEU A 141 7.51 -11.96 -11.77
CA LEU A 141 6.90 -13.29 -11.75
C LEU A 141 7.63 -14.29 -12.63
N SER A 142 8.16 -13.82 -13.77
CA SER A 142 8.82 -14.66 -14.77
C SER A 142 10.29 -14.93 -14.50
N LEU A 143 10.97 -14.08 -13.71
CA LEU A 143 12.42 -14.14 -13.50
C LEU A 143 12.86 -15.32 -12.62
N ILE A 144 12.03 -15.72 -11.66
CA ILE A 144 12.34 -16.82 -10.74
C ILE A 144 11.40 -18.00 -11.00
N PRO A 145 11.93 -19.20 -11.31
CA PRO A 145 11.12 -20.39 -11.55
C PRO A 145 10.29 -20.79 -10.32
N PHE A 146 9.09 -21.33 -10.57
CA PHE A 146 8.15 -21.83 -9.55
C PHE A 146 8.83 -22.69 -8.47
N ALA A 147 9.63 -23.68 -8.90
CA ALA A 147 10.31 -24.58 -7.96
C ALA A 147 11.25 -23.83 -6.98
N ARG A 148 11.89 -22.74 -7.43
CA ARG A 148 12.74 -21.91 -6.58
C ARG A 148 11.93 -21.13 -5.54
N LYS A 149 10.72 -20.65 -5.91
CA LYS A 149 9.80 -19.94 -4.99
C LYS A 149 9.30 -20.89 -3.90
N VAL A 150 8.92 -22.10 -4.26
CA VAL A 150 8.54 -23.14 -3.29
C VAL A 150 9.71 -23.54 -2.41
N ALA A 151 10.91 -23.69 -2.97
CA ALA A 151 12.13 -24.02 -2.20
C ALA A 151 12.46 -22.93 -1.17
N LEU A 152 12.25 -21.64 -1.48
CA LEU A 152 12.40 -20.56 -0.51
C LEU A 152 11.45 -20.74 0.68
N CYS A 153 10.18 -21.01 0.42
CA CYS A 153 9.20 -21.23 1.51
C CYS A 153 9.62 -22.41 2.42
N GLN A 154 10.12 -23.50 1.81
CA GLN A 154 10.65 -24.65 2.55
C GLN A 154 11.88 -24.30 3.38
N GLN A 155 12.80 -23.51 2.84
CA GLN A 155 13.98 -23.04 3.55
C GLN A 155 13.62 -22.19 4.77
N ILE A 156 12.64 -21.27 4.61
CA ILE A 156 12.14 -20.42 5.69
C ILE A 156 11.49 -21.27 6.78
N ASP A 157 10.63 -22.24 6.43
CA ASP A 157 10.01 -23.16 7.41
C ASP A 157 11.07 -23.94 8.20
N ALA A 158 12.02 -24.55 7.51
CA ALA A 158 13.10 -25.32 8.14
C ALA A 158 13.98 -24.45 9.05
N ALA A 159 14.38 -23.27 8.58
CA ALA A 159 15.19 -22.33 9.35
C ALA A 159 14.46 -21.82 10.60
N ALA A 160 13.17 -21.51 10.49
CA ALA A 160 12.36 -21.05 11.62
C ALA A 160 12.27 -22.12 12.72
N ARG A 161 12.01 -23.38 12.34
CA ARG A 161 11.98 -24.51 13.31
C ARG A 161 13.33 -24.78 13.96
N ALA A 162 14.43 -24.55 13.25
CA ALA A 162 15.77 -24.71 13.79
C ALA A 162 16.18 -23.62 14.78
N ARG A 163 15.51 -22.43 14.75
CA ARG A 163 15.82 -21.30 15.66
C ARG A 163 15.41 -21.57 17.11
N ASP A 164 14.25 -22.19 17.32
CA ASP A 164 13.75 -22.42 18.68
C ASP A 164 12.83 -23.67 18.72
N PRO A 165 13.05 -24.60 19.67
CA PRO A 165 12.27 -25.85 19.75
C PRO A 165 10.80 -25.62 20.13
N ARG A 166 10.42 -24.43 20.60
CA ARG A 166 9.03 -24.06 20.88
C ARG A 166 8.21 -23.70 19.62
N VAL A 167 8.85 -23.57 18.45
CA VAL A 167 8.15 -23.32 17.20
C VAL A 167 7.28 -24.52 16.82
N ALA A 168 5.98 -24.38 17.02
CA ALA A 168 4.99 -25.44 16.78
C ALA A 168 4.44 -25.40 15.34
N GLN A 169 4.29 -24.21 14.75
CA GLN A 169 3.78 -24.02 13.38
C GLN A 169 4.49 -22.88 12.68
N VAL A 170 4.68 -23.02 11.36
CA VAL A 170 5.27 -22.00 10.50
C VAL A 170 4.38 -21.83 9.28
N SER A 171 3.97 -20.59 9.02
CA SER A 171 3.25 -20.21 7.80
C SER A 171 4.07 -19.20 7.02
N VAL A 172 4.27 -19.44 5.72
CA VAL A 172 4.99 -18.55 4.81
C VAL A 172 4.09 -18.24 3.63
N ALA A 173 3.89 -16.96 3.34
CA ALA A 173 3.20 -16.53 2.13
C ALA A 173 4.12 -15.65 1.28
N LEU A 174 4.28 -16.04 0.02
CA LEU A 174 5.01 -15.28 -1.00
C LEU A 174 4.00 -14.84 -2.07
N ALA A 175 3.98 -13.57 -2.42
CA ALA A 175 3.07 -13.05 -3.43
C ALA A 175 3.77 -12.02 -4.31
N GLY A 176 3.35 -11.93 -5.56
CA GLY A 176 3.79 -10.93 -6.50
C GLY A 176 2.73 -10.54 -7.49
N SER A 177 2.86 -9.34 -8.02
CA SER A 177 2.07 -8.86 -9.15
C SER A 177 2.91 -7.98 -10.07
N TRP A 178 2.48 -7.91 -11.31
CA TRP A 178 3.05 -7.07 -12.34
C TRP A 178 1.93 -6.48 -13.17
N SER A 179 1.82 -5.15 -13.20
CA SER A 179 0.75 -4.45 -13.90
C SER A 179 1.31 -3.54 -14.98
N VAL A 180 0.70 -3.58 -16.16
CA VAL A 180 0.97 -2.67 -17.29
C VAL A 180 -0.24 -1.77 -17.46
N ILE A 181 -0.03 -0.48 -17.51
CA ILE A 181 -1.08 0.53 -17.48
C ILE A 181 -0.81 1.58 -18.55
N ASP A 182 -1.84 1.91 -19.34
CA ASP A 182 -1.90 3.11 -20.15
C ASP A 182 -3.11 3.96 -19.77
N ILE A 183 -2.90 5.25 -19.63
CA ILE A 183 -3.94 6.25 -19.33
C ILE A 183 -4.04 7.16 -20.53
N VAL A 184 -5.11 7.01 -21.30
CA VAL A 184 -5.37 7.74 -22.53
C VAL A 184 -6.40 8.84 -22.27
N ARG A 185 -6.06 10.08 -22.60
CA ARG A 185 -6.92 11.26 -22.36
C ARG A 185 -7.45 11.84 -23.66
N PRO A 186 -8.59 12.55 -23.62
CA PRO A 186 -9.25 13.08 -24.82
C PRO A 186 -8.48 14.21 -25.52
N ASP A 187 -7.46 14.77 -24.89
CA ASP A 187 -6.56 15.79 -25.42
C ASP A 187 -5.33 15.23 -26.16
N GLY A 188 -5.24 13.90 -26.28
CA GLY A 188 -4.10 13.23 -26.91
C GLY A 188 -2.95 12.89 -25.93
N PHE A 189 -3.09 13.23 -24.65
CA PHE A 189 -2.12 12.82 -23.64
C PHE A 189 -2.25 11.32 -23.38
N VAL A 190 -1.10 10.64 -23.40
CA VAL A 190 -0.97 9.23 -22.99
C VAL A 190 0.12 9.13 -21.93
N ALA A 191 -0.19 8.52 -20.81
CA ALA A 191 0.76 8.18 -19.76
C ALA A 191 0.85 6.66 -19.64
N HIS A 192 2.06 6.17 -19.45
CA HIS A 192 2.39 4.74 -19.33
C HIS A 192 3.09 4.47 -18.02
N ASP A 193 2.77 3.35 -17.37
CA ASP A 193 3.44 2.90 -16.16
C ASP A 193 3.46 1.37 -16.10
N VAL A 194 4.56 0.80 -15.60
CA VAL A 194 4.69 -0.64 -15.35
C VAL A 194 5.02 -0.83 -13.88
N ARG A 195 4.19 -1.57 -13.17
CA ARG A 195 4.20 -1.62 -11.70
C ARG A 195 4.47 -3.03 -11.17
N PRO A 196 5.71 -3.36 -10.82
CA PRO A 196 5.99 -4.57 -10.03
C PRO A 196 5.53 -4.37 -8.59
N LEU A 197 5.19 -5.47 -7.92
CA LEU A 197 4.93 -5.50 -6.49
C LEU A 197 5.17 -6.89 -5.96
N VAL A 198 5.99 -7.04 -4.92
CA VAL A 198 6.27 -8.33 -4.28
C VAL A 198 6.09 -8.23 -2.77
N ARG A 199 5.82 -9.37 -2.14
CA ARG A 199 5.61 -9.47 -0.70
C ARG A 199 5.99 -10.85 -0.17
N LEU A 200 6.65 -10.87 0.98
CA LEU A 200 6.89 -12.06 1.80
C LEU A 200 6.27 -11.85 3.18
N ASN A 201 5.57 -12.85 3.69
CA ASN A 201 5.06 -12.88 5.06
C ASN A 201 5.55 -14.15 5.74
N VAL A 202 6.03 -14.00 6.96
CA VAL A 202 6.43 -15.10 7.85
C VAL A 202 5.60 -15.00 9.12
N GLN A 203 4.90 -16.07 9.47
CA GLN A 203 4.15 -16.19 10.70
C GLN A 203 4.59 -17.44 11.44
N LEU A 204 4.83 -17.30 12.74
CA LEU A 204 5.23 -18.39 13.62
C LEU A 204 4.23 -18.53 14.75
N VAL A 205 3.95 -19.78 15.10
CA VAL A 205 3.26 -20.10 16.37
C VAL A 205 4.26 -20.83 17.26
N VAL A 206 4.47 -20.27 18.44
CA VAL A 206 5.27 -20.92 19.48
C VAL A 206 4.35 -21.51 20.56
N GLU A 207 4.77 -22.63 21.16
CA GLU A 207 4.01 -23.29 22.22
C GLU A 207 4.91 -23.62 23.40
N GLN A 208 4.45 -23.27 24.62
CA GLN A 208 5.14 -23.61 25.85
C GLN A 208 4.11 -23.77 26.99
N ASN A 209 4.15 -24.87 27.70
CA ASN A 209 3.28 -25.15 28.85
C ASN A 209 1.77 -25.00 28.54
N GLY A 210 1.34 -25.40 27.33
CA GLY A 210 -0.04 -25.30 26.87
C GLY A 210 -0.47 -23.90 26.41
N ARG A 211 0.39 -22.88 26.50
CA ARG A 211 0.17 -21.54 25.94
C ARG A 211 0.71 -21.50 24.52
N ARG A 212 -0.09 -20.96 23.60
CA ARG A 212 0.28 -20.75 22.21
C ARG A 212 0.22 -19.26 21.88
N GLU A 213 1.28 -18.76 21.24
CA GLU A 213 1.36 -17.37 20.83
C GLU A 213 1.91 -17.25 19.43
N THR A 214 1.46 -16.19 18.74
CA THR A 214 1.79 -15.95 17.35
C THR A 214 2.70 -14.73 17.23
N GLY A 215 3.70 -14.82 16.36
CA GLY A 215 4.46 -13.68 15.87
C GLY A 215 4.39 -13.61 14.36
N TYR A 216 4.47 -12.42 13.84
CA TYR A 216 4.31 -12.14 12.41
C TYR A 216 5.30 -11.08 11.95
N HIS A 217 5.85 -11.28 10.77
CA HIS A 217 6.60 -10.25 10.07
C HIS A 217 6.34 -10.31 8.58
N GLY A 218 6.12 -9.16 7.97
CA GLY A 218 5.90 -9.02 6.54
C GLY A 218 6.79 -7.93 5.96
N LEU A 219 7.23 -8.14 4.74
CA LEU A 219 8.04 -7.18 3.99
C LEU A 219 7.72 -7.27 2.49
N GLY A 220 7.92 -6.17 1.78
CA GLY A 220 7.64 -6.10 0.36
C GLY A 220 7.83 -4.69 -0.22
N GLY A 221 7.62 -4.56 -1.52
CA GLY A 221 7.80 -3.29 -2.22
C GLY A 221 7.69 -3.44 -3.71
N ARG A 222 7.97 -2.34 -4.43
CA ARG A 222 8.00 -2.29 -5.90
C ARG A 222 9.40 -2.59 -6.43
N TYR A 223 9.79 -3.85 -6.26
CA TYR A 223 11.08 -4.40 -6.69
C TYR A 223 10.90 -5.86 -7.13
N LEU A 224 11.99 -6.53 -7.46
CA LEU A 224 11.97 -7.91 -7.90
C LEU A 224 12.05 -8.88 -6.70
N TYR A 225 11.71 -10.14 -6.93
CA TYR A 225 11.82 -11.18 -5.88
C TYR A 225 13.24 -11.38 -5.36
N ASP A 226 14.28 -11.00 -6.14
CA ASP A 226 15.68 -11.20 -5.73
C ASP A 226 15.98 -10.60 -4.36
N ASP A 227 15.36 -9.47 -4.01
CA ASP A 227 15.51 -8.85 -2.70
C ASP A 227 14.93 -9.72 -1.56
N LEU A 228 13.83 -10.43 -1.83
CA LEU A 228 13.21 -11.35 -0.87
C LEU A 228 13.95 -12.68 -0.75
N PHE A 229 14.72 -13.06 -1.78
CA PHE A 229 15.50 -14.29 -1.81
C PHE A 229 16.86 -14.18 -1.11
N ARG A 230 17.29 -12.99 -0.73
CA ARG A 230 18.51 -12.79 0.04
C ARG A 230 18.38 -13.40 1.44
N PRO A 231 19.32 -14.24 1.88
CA PRO A 231 19.25 -14.88 3.20
C PRO A 231 19.03 -13.88 4.33
N GLU A 232 19.77 -12.77 4.34
CA GLU A 232 19.68 -11.73 5.36
C GLU A 232 18.26 -11.12 5.46
N THR A 233 17.51 -11.10 4.36
CA THR A 233 16.15 -10.54 4.32
C THR A 233 15.14 -11.47 5.00
N TRP A 234 15.08 -12.73 4.57
CA TRP A 234 14.10 -13.67 5.13
C TRP A 234 14.50 -14.23 6.49
N GLU A 235 15.80 -14.34 6.80
CA GLU A 235 16.27 -14.70 8.14
C GLU A 235 15.87 -13.65 9.17
N ARG A 236 16.05 -12.37 8.84
CA ARG A 236 15.56 -11.27 9.69
C ARG A 236 14.04 -11.34 9.88
N ALA A 237 13.27 -11.70 8.85
CA ALA A 237 11.83 -11.87 8.99
C ALA A 237 11.46 -12.98 9.98
N ILE A 238 12.20 -14.10 9.97
CA ILE A 238 12.06 -15.17 10.98
C ILE A 238 12.39 -14.64 12.38
N ASP A 239 13.51 -13.96 12.53
CA ASP A 239 13.98 -13.49 13.83
C ASP A 239 13.01 -12.50 14.47
N VAL A 240 12.45 -11.57 13.67
CA VAL A 240 11.45 -10.60 14.16
C VAL A 240 10.15 -11.31 14.56
N ALA A 241 9.63 -12.21 13.70
CA ALA A 241 8.40 -12.94 14.00
C ALA A 241 8.58 -13.85 15.23
N LEU A 242 9.72 -14.54 15.35
CA LEU A 242 10.03 -15.39 16.50
C LEU A 242 10.15 -14.59 17.79
N ALA A 243 10.88 -13.47 17.78
CA ALA A 243 11.01 -12.60 18.94
C ALA A 243 9.65 -12.10 19.45
N GLN A 244 8.75 -11.69 18.55
CA GLN A 244 7.39 -11.28 18.90
C GLN A 244 6.60 -12.42 19.54
N ALA A 245 6.64 -13.63 18.95
CA ALA A 245 5.93 -14.79 19.48
C ALA A 245 6.44 -15.18 20.88
N LEU A 246 7.76 -15.19 21.09
CA LEU A 246 8.40 -15.51 22.36
C LEU A 246 8.06 -14.48 23.45
N VAL A 247 8.11 -13.20 23.12
CA VAL A 247 7.70 -12.12 24.03
C VAL A 247 6.24 -12.29 24.45
N ASN A 248 5.37 -12.63 23.51
CA ASN A 248 3.95 -12.84 23.81
C ASN A 248 3.69 -14.04 24.74
N LEU A 249 4.54 -15.05 24.75
CA LEU A 249 4.46 -16.16 25.74
C LEU A 249 4.59 -15.67 27.18
N GLU A 250 5.37 -14.63 27.42
CA GLU A 250 5.63 -14.06 28.75
C GLU A 250 4.67 -12.91 29.10
N SER A 251 3.79 -12.53 28.15
CA SER A 251 2.92 -11.36 28.32
C SER A 251 1.87 -11.56 29.41
N VAL A 252 1.63 -10.49 30.15
CA VAL A 252 0.55 -10.36 31.15
C VAL A 252 -0.60 -9.54 30.58
N ALA A 253 -1.74 -9.49 31.27
CA ALA A 253 -2.90 -8.68 30.88
C ALA A 253 -2.54 -7.19 30.79
N ALA A 254 -3.00 -6.53 29.72
CA ALA A 254 -2.81 -5.09 29.54
C ALA A 254 -3.63 -4.28 30.56
N PRO A 255 -3.10 -3.16 31.09
CA PRO A 255 -3.87 -2.24 31.91
C PRO A 255 -4.96 -1.55 31.07
N ALA A 256 -6.04 -1.09 31.73
CA ALA A 256 -7.09 -0.28 31.14
C ALA A 256 -7.13 1.12 31.76
N GLY A 257 -7.53 2.12 30.97
CA GLY A 257 -7.70 3.51 31.42
C GLY A 257 -6.98 4.52 30.53
N GLU A 258 -7.09 5.80 30.91
CA GLU A 258 -6.33 6.87 30.24
C GLU A 258 -4.90 6.89 30.78
N MET A 259 -3.92 6.84 29.87
CA MET A 259 -2.51 6.79 30.26
C MET A 259 -1.58 7.34 29.18
N THR A 260 -0.32 7.53 29.56
CA THR A 260 0.76 7.87 28.64
C THR A 260 1.11 6.64 27.76
N VAL A 261 1.25 6.87 26.46
CA VAL A 261 1.63 5.85 25.49
C VAL A 261 2.86 6.31 24.73
N VAL A 262 3.87 5.46 24.69
CA VAL A 262 4.99 5.60 23.75
C VAL A 262 4.71 4.67 22.56
N LEU A 263 4.68 5.23 21.35
CA LEU A 263 4.60 4.48 20.10
C LEU A 263 6.02 4.26 19.56
N GLY A 264 6.31 3.03 19.10
CA GLY A 264 7.57 2.74 18.43
C GLY A 264 7.65 3.35 17.02
N PRO A 265 8.85 3.34 16.38
CA PRO A 265 9.04 3.82 15.01
C PRO A 265 8.48 2.84 13.98
N GLY A 266 8.28 3.31 12.75
CA GLY A 266 7.90 2.50 11.60
C GLY A 266 6.42 2.15 11.51
N TRP A 267 6.07 0.86 11.59
CA TRP A 267 4.69 0.36 11.41
C TRP A 267 3.63 1.02 12.31
N PRO A 268 3.89 1.41 13.57
CA PRO A 268 2.93 2.18 14.34
C PRO A 268 2.42 3.46 13.69
N GLY A 269 3.10 3.96 12.66
CA GLY A 269 2.61 5.02 11.76
C GLY A 269 1.26 4.71 11.08
N VAL A 270 0.75 3.48 11.15
CA VAL A 270 -0.61 3.17 10.76
C VAL A 270 -1.64 4.01 11.55
N LEU A 271 -1.32 4.42 12.77
CA LEU A 271 -2.15 5.35 13.54
C LEU A 271 -2.29 6.69 12.80
N LEU A 272 -1.22 7.22 12.21
CA LEU A 272 -1.29 8.45 11.40
C LEU A 272 -2.16 8.27 10.17
N HIS A 273 -2.02 7.12 9.49
CA HIS A 273 -2.82 6.78 8.32
C HIS A 273 -4.31 6.84 8.62
N GLU A 274 -4.73 6.25 9.73
CA GLU A 274 -6.13 6.21 10.14
C GLU A 274 -6.56 7.52 10.83
N ALA A 275 -5.77 8.02 11.77
CA ALA A 275 -6.16 9.17 12.59
C ALA A 275 -6.31 10.46 11.78
N ILE A 276 -5.48 10.66 10.76
CA ILE A 276 -5.47 11.88 9.96
C ILE A 276 -5.46 11.63 8.46
N GLY A 277 -4.79 10.58 7.96
CA GLY A 277 -4.59 10.38 6.54
C GLY A 277 -5.91 10.35 5.76
N HIS A 278 -6.83 9.50 6.15
CA HIS A 278 -8.18 9.46 5.58
C HIS A 278 -8.97 10.76 5.81
N GLY A 279 -8.79 11.41 6.94
CA GLY A 279 -9.40 12.71 7.23
C GLY A 279 -8.90 13.85 6.35
N LEU A 280 -7.73 13.69 5.72
CA LEU A 280 -7.13 14.69 4.82
C LEU A 280 -7.32 14.38 3.34
N GLU A 281 -8.15 13.41 2.98
CA GLU A 281 -8.54 13.13 1.60
C GLU A 281 -9.52 14.20 1.08
N GLY A 282 -9.24 14.69 -0.12
CA GLY A 282 -9.88 15.87 -0.68
C GLY A 282 -11.38 15.76 -0.91
N ASP A 283 -11.89 14.58 -1.21
CA ASP A 283 -13.33 14.35 -1.45
C ASP A 283 -14.18 14.53 -0.18
N PHE A 284 -13.70 14.06 0.97
CA PHE A 284 -14.35 14.27 2.26
C PHE A 284 -14.29 15.75 2.68
N ASN A 285 -13.12 16.38 2.48
CA ASN A 285 -12.91 17.78 2.84
C ASN A 285 -13.73 18.73 1.97
N ARG A 286 -13.85 18.47 0.66
CA ARG A 286 -14.71 19.25 -0.25
C ARG A 286 -16.19 19.15 0.14
N LYS A 287 -16.63 17.95 0.55
CA LYS A 287 -18.02 17.71 0.98
C LYS A 287 -18.31 18.18 2.41
N GLY A 288 -17.31 18.66 3.14
CA GLY A 288 -17.48 19.10 4.52
C GLY A 288 -17.76 17.95 5.51
N THR A 289 -17.40 16.72 5.18
CA THR A 289 -17.70 15.51 5.99
C THR A 289 -16.51 15.00 6.81
N SER A 290 -15.33 15.63 6.69
CA SER A 290 -14.17 15.31 7.53
C SER A 290 -14.08 16.23 8.74
N ALA A 291 -13.56 15.71 9.85
CA ALA A 291 -13.20 16.50 11.04
C ALA A 291 -12.16 17.61 10.76
N PHE A 292 -11.47 17.57 9.60
CA PHE A 292 -10.46 18.54 9.17
C PHE A 292 -10.99 19.52 8.11
N SER A 293 -12.25 19.44 7.72
CA SER A 293 -12.82 20.32 6.68
C SER A 293 -12.76 21.78 7.06
N GLY A 294 -12.21 22.60 6.15
CA GLY A 294 -12.09 24.07 6.32
C GLY A 294 -11.00 24.53 7.27
N ARG A 295 -10.15 23.63 7.80
CA ARG A 295 -9.16 23.95 8.84
C ARG A 295 -7.74 24.23 8.32
N ILE A 296 -7.57 24.44 7.02
CA ILE A 296 -6.26 24.84 6.46
C ILE A 296 -5.78 26.14 7.14
N GLY A 297 -4.52 26.14 7.59
CA GLY A 297 -3.91 27.22 8.35
C GLY A 297 -4.11 27.15 9.87
N GLU A 298 -4.97 26.26 10.35
CA GLU A 298 -5.20 26.04 11.78
C GLU A 298 -4.20 25.02 12.37
N ARG A 299 -3.99 25.13 13.67
CA ARG A 299 -3.26 24.12 14.44
C ARG A 299 -4.12 22.89 14.67
N VAL A 300 -3.66 21.75 14.16
CA VAL A 300 -4.33 20.45 14.26
C VAL A 300 -3.46 19.38 14.95
N ALA A 301 -2.21 19.75 15.28
CA ALA A 301 -1.27 18.88 15.98
C ALA A 301 -0.34 19.70 16.89
N ALA A 302 0.38 19.05 17.77
CA ALA A 302 1.38 19.67 18.63
C ALA A 302 2.50 20.35 17.80
N PRO A 303 3.18 21.38 18.33
CA PRO A 303 4.38 21.92 17.72
C PRO A 303 5.42 20.83 17.45
N GLY A 304 6.15 20.94 16.33
CA GLY A 304 7.12 19.95 15.87
C GLY A 304 6.52 18.79 15.04
N VAL A 305 5.21 18.54 15.12
CA VAL A 305 4.56 17.51 14.30
C VAL A 305 4.51 17.96 12.84
N THR A 306 5.24 17.25 11.99
CA THR A 306 5.21 17.45 10.53
C THR A 306 4.89 16.14 9.85
N VAL A 307 3.80 16.10 9.05
CA VAL A 307 3.31 14.92 8.36
C VAL A 307 3.26 15.16 6.86
N VAL A 308 3.73 14.17 6.12
CA VAL A 308 3.77 14.21 4.66
C VAL A 308 3.10 12.95 4.08
N ASP A 309 2.58 13.07 2.85
CA ASP A 309 2.27 11.94 1.97
C ASP A 309 3.21 12.02 0.76
N ASP A 310 4.06 11.00 0.58
CA ASP A 310 5.11 11.01 -0.44
C ASP A 310 5.04 9.76 -1.32
N GLY A 311 4.50 9.93 -2.54
CA GLY A 311 4.41 8.89 -3.53
C GLY A 311 5.68 8.71 -4.38
N SER A 312 6.72 9.54 -4.16
CA SER A 312 7.92 9.61 -4.99
C SER A 312 9.15 8.88 -4.43
N ILE A 313 8.99 8.12 -3.35
CA ILE A 313 10.08 7.37 -2.72
C ILE A 313 10.33 6.08 -3.51
N ASP A 314 11.58 5.84 -3.92
CA ASP A 314 11.97 4.67 -4.70
C ASP A 314 11.59 3.36 -4.01
N HIS A 315 11.12 2.40 -4.79
CA HIS A 315 10.84 1.02 -4.39
C HIS A 315 9.78 0.83 -3.28
N ARG A 316 9.20 1.91 -2.72
CA ARG A 316 8.20 1.77 -1.66
C ARG A 316 6.88 1.23 -2.19
N ARG A 317 6.20 0.46 -1.34
CA ARG A 317 4.92 -0.20 -1.67
C ARG A 317 3.84 0.79 -2.10
N GLY A 318 3.72 1.94 -1.43
CA GLY A 318 2.74 2.98 -1.73
C GLY A 318 3.11 3.89 -2.90
N SER A 319 4.38 3.89 -3.35
CA SER A 319 4.89 4.78 -4.40
C SER A 319 4.38 4.44 -5.78
N LEU A 320 4.20 5.47 -6.61
CA LEU A 320 3.80 5.40 -8.00
C LEU A 320 4.55 6.47 -8.80
N THR A 321 5.04 6.15 -9.99
CA THR A 321 5.62 7.15 -10.89
C THR A 321 4.58 8.19 -11.30
N ILE A 322 3.37 7.71 -11.61
CA ILE A 322 2.16 8.50 -11.86
C ILE A 322 0.99 7.86 -11.09
N ASP A 323 0.01 8.66 -10.68
CA ASP A 323 -1.24 8.15 -10.15
C ASP A 323 -2.12 7.54 -11.26
N ASP A 324 -3.32 7.08 -10.91
CA ASP A 324 -4.20 6.40 -11.86
C ASP A 324 -5.06 7.38 -12.73
N GLU A 325 -4.73 8.67 -12.67
CA GLU A 325 -5.21 9.72 -13.56
C GLU A 325 -4.10 10.30 -14.44
N GLY A 326 -2.85 9.77 -14.33
CA GLY A 326 -1.66 10.18 -15.07
C GLY A 326 -0.91 11.37 -14.44
N THR A 327 -1.29 11.80 -13.25
CA THR A 327 -0.60 12.88 -12.52
C THR A 327 0.66 12.32 -11.86
N PRO A 328 1.85 12.92 -12.06
CA PRO A 328 3.05 12.53 -11.33
C PRO A 328 2.84 12.61 -9.81
N THR A 329 3.24 11.56 -9.11
CA THR A 329 3.22 11.61 -7.64
C THR A 329 4.30 12.55 -7.14
N GLN A 330 4.10 13.04 -5.94
CA GLN A 330 5.00 14.04 -5.34
C GLN A 330 4.97 13.91 -3.82
N ARG A 331 5.85 14.66 -3.16
CA ARG A 331 5.85 14.81 -1.71
C ARG A 331 4.91 15.96 -1.34
N ASN A 332 3.79 15.63 -0.71
CA ASN A 332 2.76 16.56 -0.25
C ASN A 332 2.93 16.81 1.26
N VAL A 333 3.15 18.04 1.68
CA VAL A 333 3.16 18.42 3.10
C VAL A 333 1.73 18.62 3.55
N LEU A 334 1.26 17.75 4.45
CA LEU A 334 -0.11 17.77 4.97
C LEU A 334 -0.21 18.63 6.25
N ILE A 335 0.71 18.40 7.18
CA ILE A 335 0.85 19.17 8.43
C ILE A 335 2.30 19.60 8.53
N GLU A 336 2.57 20.86 8.89
CA GLU A 336 3.89 21.40 9.12
C GLU A 336 3.92 22.13 10.47
N ASP A 337 4.79 21.69 11.36
CA ASP A 337 4.88 22.22 12.73
C ASP A 337 3.51 22.32 13.44
N GLY A 338 2.68 21.31 13.26
CA GLY A 338 1.34 21.21 13.81
C GLY A 338 0.26 22.02 13.09
N ILE A 339 0.59 22.73 12.01
CA ILE A 339 -0.34 23.54 11.22
C ILE A 339 -0.78 22.75 9.98
N LEU A 340 -2.09 22.63 9.74
CA LEU A 340 -2.63 22.01 8.54
C LEU A 340 -2.31 22.83 7.29
N LYS A 341 -1.64 22.22 6.33
CA LYS A 341 -1.16 22.90 5.11
C LYS A 341 -1.96 22.54 3.87
N GLY A 342 -2.52 21.34 3.81
CA GLY A 342 -3.25 20.89 2.63
C GLY A 342 -3.89 19.52 2.80
N TYR A 343 -4.60 19.12 1.75
CA TYR A 343 -5.22 17.82 1.58
C TYR A 343 -4.61 17.08 0.39
N ILE A 344 -4.80 15.78 0.30
CA ILE A 344 -4.46 14.99 -0.89
C ILE A 344 -5.64 14.96 -1.86
N HIS A 345 -5.38 15.18 -3.13
CA HIS A 345 -6.40 15.36 -4.15
C HIS A 345 -6.19 14.46 -5.37
N ASP A 346 -7.30 13.93 -5.90
CA ASP A 346 -7.45 13.54 -7.30
C ASP A 346 -7.72 14.79 -8.15
N ARG A 347 -7.84 14.63 -9.46
CA ARG A 347 -8.05 15.73 -10.39
C ARG A 347 -9.44 16.38 -10.23
N LEU A 348 -10.49 15.56 -9.98
CA LEU A 348 -11.84 16.07 -9.79
C LEU A 348 -11.94 16.99 -8.57
N ASN A 349 -11.49 16.49 -7.40
CA ASN A 349 -11.62 17.27 -6.16
C ASN A 349 -10.66 18.46 -6.13
N ALA A 350 -9.46 18.34 -6.73
CA ALA A 350 -8.56 19.47 -6.93
C ALA A 350 -9.22 20.60 -7.72
N ARG A 351 -9.84 20.28 -8.87
CA ARG A 351 -10.53 21.25 -9.71
C ARG A 351 -11.67 21.93 -8.96
N LEU A 352 -12.52 21.17 -8.29
CA LEU A 352 -13.68 21.70 -7.57
C LEU A 352 -13.31 22.54 -6.35
N MET A 353 -12.13 22.32 -5.78
CA MET A 353 -11.58 23.13 -4.69
C MET A 353 -10.66 24.27 -5.16
N GLY A 354 -10.41 24.38 -6.47
CA GLY A 354 -9.56 25.43 -7.05
C GLY A 354 -8.08 25.30 -6.71
N VAL A 355 -7.60 24.07 -6.48
CA VAL A 355 -6.21 23.74 -6.15
C VAL A 355 -5.59 22.80 -7.19
N ALA A 356 -4.27 22.60 -7.13
CA ALA A 356 -3.59 21.65 -7.99
C ALA A 356 -3.82 20.19 -7.51
N PRO A 357 -3.91 19.20 -8.43
CA PRO A 357 -3.92 17.79 -8.06
C PRO A 357 -2.58 17.39 -7.44
N THR A 358 -2.61 16.43 -6.51
CA THR A 358 -1.45 16.06 -5.68
C THR A 358 -0.81 14.75 -6.07
N GLY A 359 -1.29 14.08 -7.16
CA GLY A 359 -0.80 12.76 -7.57
C GLY A 359 -1.34 11.63 -6.67
N ASN A 360 -2.54 11.81 -6.16
CA ASN A 360 -3.20 10.89 -5.24
C ASN A 360 -4.52 10.33 -5.81
N GLY A 361 -4.83 10.54 -7.08
CA GLY A 361 -5.99 9.94 -7.76
C GLY A 361 -5.75 8.46 -8.00
N ARG A 362 -6.17 7.57 -7.09
CA ARG A 362 -5.85 6.15 -7.13
C ARG A 362 -7.10 5.28 -7.25
N ARG A 363 -6.95 4.13 -7.92
CA ARG A 363 -7.96 3.06 -8.05
C ARG A 363 -7.36 1.68 -7.79
N GLU A 364 -8.18 0.74 -7.35
CA GLU A 364 -7.74 -0.65 -7.16
C GLU A 364 -7.42 -1.32 -8.50
N SER A 365 -8.27 -1.12 -9.52
CA SER A 365 -8.11 -1.68 -10.85
C SER A 365 -8.92 -0.89 -11.89
N PHE A 366 -8.84 -1.32 -13.15
CA PHE A 366 -9.67 -0.77 -14.24
C PHE A 366 -11.19 -0.87 -13.99
N GLN A 367 -11.63 -1.69 -13.05
CA GLN A 367 -13.04 -1.86 -12.67
C GLN A 367 -13.56 -0.74 -11.75
N HIS A 368 -12.68 0.15 -11.32
CA HIS A 368 -12.98 1.16 -10.31
C HIS A 368 -12.67 2.57 -10.81
N ALA A 369 -13.50 3.53 -10.41
CA ALA A 369 -13.19 4.94 -10.60
C ALA A 369 -12.09 5.38 -9.59
N PRO A 370 -11.17 6.29 -9.99
CA PRO A 370 -10.18 6.83 -9.08
C PRO A 370 -10.81 7.73 -8.02
N MET A 371 -10.15 7.83 -6.88
CA MET A 371 -10.50 8.72 -5.79
C MET A 371 -9.23 9.15 -5.04
N PRO A 372 -9.27 10.21 -4.22
CA PRO A 372 -8.13 10.59 -3.39
C PRO A 372 -7.74 9.45 -2.43
N ARG A 373 -6.48 9.02 -2.47
CA ARG A 373 -5.92 7.95 -1.62
C ARG A 373 -4.48 8.26 -1.27
N MET A 374 -4.10 7.95 -0.04
CA MET A 374 -2.73 8.04 0.42
C MET A 374 -1.76 7.18 -0.39
N THR A 375 -0.49 7.61 -0.45
CA THR A 375 0.64 6.85 -1.01
C THR A 375 1.52 6.30 0.12
N ASN A 376 2.53 7.04 0.58
CA ASN A 376 3.26 6.73 1.80
C ASN A 376 3.08 7.91 2.75
N THR A 377 2.28 7.73 3.80
CA THR A 377 1.97 8.78 4.77
C THR A 377 2.78 8.58 6.03
N PHE A 378 3.61 9.55 6.39
CA PHE A 378 4.49 9.42 7.54
C PHE A 378 4.79 10.75 8.25
N MET A 379 5.14 10.66 9.54
CA MET A 379 5.65 11.79 10.33
C MET A 379 7.16 11.88 10.20
N LEU A 380 7.67 13.08 10.03
CA LEU A 380 9.11 13.34 10.03
C LEU A 380 9.71 13.16 11.43
N GLY A 381 10.99 12.80 11.48
CA GLY A 381 11.75 12.69 12.72
C GLY A 381 11.87 14.04 13.45
N GLY A 382 11.83 13.97 14.77
CA GLY A 382 12.12 15.07 15.67
C GLY A 382 13.59 15.12 16.07
N ARG A 383 13.85 15.48 17.33
CA ARG A 383 15.21 15.65 17.88
C ARG A 383 15.45 14.92 19.19
N ASP A 384 14.40 14.30 19.76
CA ASP A 384 14.49 13.64 21.06
C ASP A 384 15.13 12.24 20.91
N ASP A 385 16.03 11.86 21.81
CA ASP A 385 16.53 10.47 21.89
C ASP A 385 15.35 9.55 22.31
N PRO A 386 15.05 8.48 21.60
CA PRO A 386 13.99 7.54 21.96
C PRO A 386 14.09 6.98 23.38
N ARG A 387 15.32 6.84 23.91
CA ARG A 387 15.55 6.41 25.29
C ARG A 387 15.14 7.46 26.31
N GLU A 388 15.37 8.74 26.00
CA GLU A 388 14.92 9.85 26.84
C GLU A 388 13.39 9.99 26.79
N ILE A 389 12.78 9.76 25.62
CA ILE A 389 11.31 9.69 25.47
C ILE A 389 10.72 8.65 26.41
N LEU A 390 11.30 7.45 26.44
CA LEU A 390 10.86 6.37 27.32
C LEU A 390 11.02 6.77 28.80
N ALA A 391 12.15 7.38 29.14
CA ALA A 391 12.40 7.86 30.50
C ALA A 391 11.40 8.95 30.95
N ARG A 392 10.99 9.84 30.04
CA ARG A 392 9.98 10.89 30.29
C ARG A 392 8.58 10.33 30.52
N ALA A 393 8.23 9.21 29.88
CA ALA A 393 6.93 8.59 30.03
C ALA A 393 6.64 8.13 31.44
N LYS A 394 7.66 7.90 32.26
CA LYS A 394 7.60 7.40 33.65
C LYS A 394 6.79 6.12 33.80
N ASN A 395 5.46 6.19 33.66
CA ASN A 395 4.54 5.06 33.73
C ASN A 395 3.54 5.13 32.57
N GLY A 396 3.19 3.97 31.98
CA GLY A 396 2.30 3.87 30.84
C GLY A 396 2.56 2.60 30.05
N ILE A 397 2.39 2.66 28.73
CA ILE A 397 2.70 1.54 27.85
C ILE A 397 3.61 1.98 26.68
N TYR A 398 4.44 1.06 26.23
CA TYR A 398 5.16 1.14 24.96
C TYR A 398 4.49 0.22 23.96
N ALA A 399 3.86 0.77 22.92
CA ALA A 399 3.21 0.04 21.86
C ALA A 399 4.19 -0.07 20.68
N LYS A 400 4.78 -1.25 20.49
CA LYS A 400 5.82 -1.50 19.49
C LYS A 400 5.24 -1.90 18.13
N SER A 401 4.11 -2.63 18.12
CA SER A 401 3.49 -3.11 16.88
C SER A 401 1.98 -3.24 17.02
N PHE A 402 1.28 -3.11 15.87
CA PHE A 402 -0.17 -3.21 15.75
C PHE A 402 -0.57 -4.27 14.73
N GLY A 403 -1.73 -4.93 14.95
CA GLY A 403 -2.31 -5.87 14.01
C GLY A 403 -3.15 -5.20 12.91
N GLY A 404 -3.57 -4.00 13.15
CA GLY A 404 -4.42 -3.21 12.26
C GLY A 404 -5.27 -2.24 13.07
N GLY A 405 -5.98 -1.35 12.38
CA GLY A 405 -6.86 -0.37 12.98
C GLY A 405 -8.05 -0.04 12.10
N GLN A 406 -8.97 0.72 12.64
CA GLN A 406 -10.15 1.26 11.96
C GLN A 406 -10.36 2.70 12.38
N VAL A 407 -10.87 3.52 11.46
CA VAL A 407 -11.26 4.91 11.74
C VAL A 407 -12.67 5.19 11.21
N ASP A 408 -13.43 5.94 11.99
CA ASP A 408 -14.60 6.66 11.51
C ASP A 408 -14.16 8.04 11.00
N ILE A 409 -14.15 8.25 9.71
CA ILE A 409 -13.59 9.44 9.06
C ILE A 409 -14.34 10.71 9.49
N THR A 410 -15.64 10.62 9.73
CA THR A 410 -16.49 11.77 10.10
C THR A 410 -16.16 12.29 11.50
N SER A 411 -16.03 11.39 12.47
CA SER A 411 -15.69 11.74 13.84
C SER A 411 -14.19 11.73 14.15
N GLY A 412 -13.38 11.11 13.27
CA GLY A 412 -11.95 10.88 13.47
C GLY A 412 -11.64 9.81 14.54
N LYS A 413 -12.65 9.12 15.07
CA LYS A 413 -12.45 8.08 16.13
C LYS A 413 -11.75 6.87 15.55
N PHE A 414 -10.73 6.38 16.25
CA PHE A 414 -9.99 5.19 15.85
C PHE A 414 -9.87 4.15 16.98
N VAL A 415 -9.62 2.92 16.56
CA VAL A 415 -9.32 1.77 17.44
C VAL A 415 -8.17 0.98 16.84
N PHE A 416 -7.12 0.69 17.64
CA PHE A 416 -5.95 -0.12 17.24
C PHE A 416 -5.65 -1.20 18.27
N SER A 417 -5.47 -2.44 17.83
CA SER A 417 -5.05 -3.53 18.70
C SER A 417 -3.54 -3.74 18.61
N CYS A 418 -2.85 -3.69 19.74
CA CYS A 418 -1.43 -3.97 19.84
C CYS A 418 -1.16 -5.46 19.66
N THR A 419 -0.17 -5.81 18.83
CA THR A 419 0.36 -7.17 18.68
C THR A 419 1.63 -7.39 19.48
N GLU A 420 2.33 -6.31 19.84
CA GLU A 420 3.46 -6.30 20.75
C GLU A 420 3.47 -5.00 21.54
N ALA A 421 3.39 -5.09 22.87
CA ALA A 421 3.46 -3.93 23.75
C ALA A 421 4.07 -4.30 25.12
N TYR A 422 4.50 -3.30 25.85
CA TYR A 422 5.16 -3.44 27.15
C TYR A 422 4.62 -2.41 28.14
N ARG A 423 4.66 -2.73 29.42
CA ARG A 423 4.52 -1.71 30.49
C ARG A 423 5.72 -0.79 30.48
N ILE A 424 5.49 0.46 30.81
CA ILE A 424 6.55 1.40 31.19
C ILE A 424 6.42 1.61 32.69
N GLU A 425 7.50 1.30 33.43
CA GLU A 425 7.58 1.44 34.89
C GLU A 425 8.84 2.23 35.24
N ASN A 426 8.66 3.38 35.89
CA ASN A 426 9.77 4.28 36.26
C ASN A 426 10.70 4.63 35.08
N GLY A 427 10.11 4.85 33.90
CA GLY A 427 10.84 5.23 32.69
C GLY A 427 11.64 4.10 32.03
N ARG A 428 11.29 2.85 32.32
CA ARG A 428 11.93 1.64 31.73
C ARG A 428 10.90 0.68 31.20
N LEU A 429 11.27 -0.12 30.22
CA LEU A 429 10.42 -1.22 29.75
C LEU A 429 10.31 -2.28 30.86
N GLY A 430 9.08 -2.59 31.21
CA GLY A 430 8.70 -3.63 32.15
C GLY A 430 8.19 -4.88 31.44
N ALA A 431 7.21 -5.57 32.03
CA ALA A 431 6.65 -6.78 31.48
C ALA A 431 5.97 -6.55 30.11
N PRO A 432 6.10 -7.51 29.16
CA PRO A 432 5.26 -7.50 27.97
C PRO A 432 3.79 -7.66 28.34
N ILE A 433 2.90 -7.02 27.55
CA ILE A 433 1.46 -7.02 27.78
C ILE A 433 0.70 -7.46 26.54
N LYS A 434 -0.44 -8.11 26.74
CA LYS A 434 -1.34 -8.58 25.69
C LYS A 434 -2.75 -8.04 25.88
N GLY A 435 -3.45 -7.79 24.76
CA GLY A 435 -4.81 -7.30 24.75
C GLY A 435 -4.92 -5.79 24.93
N ALA A 436 -3.83 -5.05 24.78
CA ALA A 436 -3.88 -3.59 24.74
C ALA A 436 -4.55 -3.12 23.44
N THR A 437 -5.53 -2.21 23.58
CA THR A 437 -6.21 -1.56 22.46
C THR A 437 -6.17 -0.06 22.68
N LEU A 438 -5.62 0.70 21.70
CA LEU A 438 -5.59 2.15 21.73
C LEU A 438 -6.90 2.69 21.16
N ILE A 439 -7.53 3.62 21.88
CA ILE A 439 -8.79 4.26 21.49
C ILE A 439 -8.61 5.77 21.60
N GLY A 440 -9.00 6.49 20.56
CA GLY A 440 -8.88 7.94 20.53
C GLY A 440 -9.57 8.55 19.32
N ASP A 441 -9.28 9.80 19.06
CA ASP A 441 -9.67 10.50 17.84
C ASP A 441 -8.47 11.27 17.25
N GLY A 442 -8.43 11.35 15.92
CA GLY A 442 -7.32 11.95 15.18
C GLY A 442 -7.06 13.41 15.54
N PRO A 443 -8.10 14.28 15.55
CA PRO A 443 -7.93 15.69 15.93
C PRO A 443 -7.33 15.91 17.31
N THR A 444 -7.64 15.05 18.28
CA THR A 444 -7.16 15.18 19.66
C THR A 444 -5.77 14.56 19.87
N VAL A 445 -5.54 13.35 19.33
CA VAL A 445 -4.33 12.56 19.63
C VAL A 445 -3.07 13.27 19.22
N LEU A 446 -3.05 13.91 18.03
CA LEU A 446 -1.86 14.61 17.56
C LEU A 446 -1.57 15.90 18.33
N THR A 447 -2.55 16.53 18.97
CA THR A 447 -2.32 17.69 19.84
C THR A 447 -1.69 17.31 21.17
N ARG A 448 -1.74 16.01 21.54
CA ARG A 448 -1.18 15.45 22.77
C ARG A 448 0.21 14.83 22.59
N VAL A 449 0.83 14.98 21.40
CA VAL A 449 2.23 14.57 21.17
C VAL A 449 3.15 15.47 22.01
N ALA A 450 3.87 14.86 22.96
CA ALA A 450 4.74 15.56 23.91
C ALA A 450 6.24 15.42 23.60
N ALA A 451 6.62 14.42 22.78
CA ALA A 451 7.99 14.25 22.29
C ALA A 451 8.01 13.48 20.97
N ILE A 452 9.01 13.77 20.13
CA ILE A 452 9.17 13.21 18.78
C ILE A 452 10.62 12.75 18.63
N GLY A 453 10.83 11.45 18.45
CA GLY A 453 12.14 10.82 18.32
C GLY A 453 12.88 11.19 17.05
N ASP A 454 14.19 11.00 17.07
CA ASP A 454 15.09 11.16 15.91
C ASP A 454 15.23 9.88 15.07
N ASP A 455 14.53 8.80 15.46
CA ASP A 455 14.58 7.45 14.91
C ASP A 455 13.47 7.15 13.87
N MET A 456 13.06 8.15 13.08
CA MET A 456 12.03 7.97 12.05
C MET A 456 12.34 6.77 11.15
N ALA A 457 11.36 5.88 11.01
CA ALA A 457 11.42 4.75 10.10
C ALA A 457 10.12 4.63 9.29
N LEU A 458 10.23 4.10 8.08
CA LEU A 458 9.09 3.66 7.28
C LEU A 458 8.77 2.20 7.60
N ASP A 459 7.52 1.79 7.37
CA ASP A 459 7.11 0.38 7.45
C ASP A 459 7.87 -0.49 6.44
N GLU A 460 7.79 -1.80 6.56
CA GLU A 460 8.52 -2.71 5.68
C GLU A 460 7.75 -3.11 4.40
N GLY A 461 6.75 -2.32 4.03
CA GLY A 461 6.04 -2.49 2.75
C GLY A 461 4.91 -3.51 2.80
N VAL A 462 4.10 -3.50 3.85
CA VAL A 462 2.97 -4.40 4.02
C VAL A 462 1.61 -3.72 3.98
N GLY A 463 1.56 -2.39 4.03
CA GLY A 463 0.33 -1.62 4.16
C GLY A 463 -0.63 -1.80 2.99
N VAL A 464 -1.91 -1.86 3.33
CA VAL A 464 -3.05 -1.84 2.39
C VAL A 464 -4.06 -0.85 2.93
N CYS A 465 -4.45 0.10 2.10
CA CYS A 465 -5.44 1.12 2.41
C CYS A 465 -6.80 0.74 1.82
N GLY A 466 -7.85 0.69 2.63
CA GLY A 466 -9.22 0.40 2.21
C GLY A 466 -10.09 1.67 2.22
N LYS A 467 -10.86 1.93 1.15
CA LYS A 467 -11.85 3.02 1.06
C LYS A 467 -12.85 2.74 -0.04
N GLY A 468 -14.14 2.92 0.24
CA GLY A 468 -15.19 2.80 -0.77
C GLY A 468 -15.24 1.44 -1.45
N GLY A 469 -14.88 0.35 -0.75
CA GLY A 469 -14.82 -1.00 -1.30
C GLY A 469 -13.58 -1.28 -2.16
N GLN A 470 -12.63 -0.34 -2.26
CA GLN A 470 -11.38 -0.47 -2.99
C GLN A 470 -10.18 -0.59 -2.06
N SER A 471 -9.22 -1.45 -2.41
CA SER A 471 -7.96 -1.65 -1.71
C SER A 471 -6.78 -1.22 -2.56
N VAL A 472 -5.88 -0.39 -2.02
CA VAL A 472 -4.64 0.01 -2.72
C VAL A 472 -3.42 -0.20 -1.83
N PRO A 473 -2.23 -0.55 -2.40
CA PRO A 473 -0.98 -0.60 -1.65
C PRO A 473 -0.65 0.77 -1.07
N ALA A 474 -0.30 0.83 0.21
CA ALA A 474 0.09 2.06 0.90
C ALA A 474 1.30 1.80 1.82
N GLY A 475 2.03 2.86 2.13
CA GLY A 475 3.10 2.85 3.11
C GLY A 475 2.79 3.78 4.27
N VAL A 476 3.39 3.51 5.41
CA VAL A 476 3.27 4.33 6.63
C VAL A 476 4.64 4.52 7.28
N GLY A 477 4.74 5.46 8.20
CA GLY A 477 5.96 5.62 8.97
C GLY A 477 5.83 6.68 10.05
N GLN A 478 6.67 6.56 11.06
CA GLN A 478 6.81 7.56 12.13
C GLN A 478 8.11 7.35 12.91
N PRO A 479 8.56 8.34 13.67
CA PRO A 479 9.55 8.15 14.74
C PRO A 479 8.89 7.59 16.01
N THR A 480 9.69 7.32 17.03
CA THR A 480 9.19 7.13 18.40
C THR A 480 8.43 8.36 18.88
N LEU A 481 7.20 8.18 19.37
CA LEU A 481 6.32 9.26 19.83
C LEU A 481 5.92 9.06 21.28
N LEU A 482 5.96 10.14 22.09
CA LEU A 482 5.31 10.19 23.39
C LEU A 482 3.97 10.90 23.23
N ILE A 483 2.88 10.23 23.59
CA ILE A 483 1.54 10.79 23.53
C ILE A 483 0.91 10.67 24.93
N GLU A 484 0.37 11.79 25.43
CA GLU A 484 -0.24 11.87 26.76
C GLU A 484 -1.75 11.66 26.67
N GLY A 485 -2.30 10.89 27.60
CA GLY A 485 -3.76 10.76 27.79
C GLY A 485 -4.47 10.02 26.66
N ILE A 486 -3.94 8.89 26.18
CA ILE A 486 -4.67 7.98 25.29
C ILE A 486 -5.46 6.96 26.14
N THR A 487 -6.69 6.67 25.72
CA THR A 487 -7.45 5.58 26.31
C THR A 487 -6.90 4.23 25.86
N VAL A 488 -6.52 3.40 26.80
CA VAL A 488 -6.10 2.02 26.56
C VAL A 488 -7.21 1.11 27.07
N GLY A 489 -7.79 0.32 26.17
CA GLY A 489 -8.61 -0.82 26.51
C GLY A 489 -7.69 -1.98 26.88
N GLY A 490 -7.94 -2.63 28.01
CA GLY A 490 -7.14 -3.73 28.52
C GLY A 490 -7.97 -4.97 28.80
N THR A 491 -7.28 -6.06 29.14
CA THR A 491 -7.88 -7.33 29.54
C THR A 491 -7.65 -7.64 31.03
N ALA A 492 -6.97 -6.77 31.74
CA ALA A 492 -6.88 -6.84 33.21
C ALA A 492 -8.21 -6.38 33.79
N ALA A 493 -8.93 -7.30 34.46
CA ALA A 493 -10.11 -7.02 35.23
C ALA A 493 -9.74 -6.49 36.63
#